data_c5f6043e5955eaa3b2dbed3e21966bae
#
_entry.id   c5f6043e5955eaa3b2dbed3e21966bae
#
_cell.length_a   1.000
_cell.length_b   1.000
_cell.length_c   1.000
_cell.angle_alpha   90.00
_cell.angle_beta   90.00
_cell.angle_gamma   90.00
#
_symmetry.space_group_name_H-M   'P 1'
#
loop_
_entity.id
_entity.type
_entity.pdbx_description
1 polymer ?
#
loop_
_entity_poly.entity_id
_entity_poly.type
_entity_poly.pdbx_seq_one_letter_code
_entity_poly.pdbx_strand_id
1 'polypeptide(L)'
;MKIRIIFLLICCQIINLTHLKADEGMWVPLFLKEINENEMKAMGMRISAEDIFSLNKASMKDGVVLFGGGCTGEIVSNQGLMLTNHHCGYGKIQSHSTVDNDLLKNGFWANNINEELSNPGLTASILVSMEDVTNKVFEGIDDNSTEQQRLNIIDKNIEKIIKNASENNHYQ
;
A
#
# COMPACT_ATOMS: atom_id res chain seq x y z
N MET A 1 -11.52 13.72 55.56
CA MET A 1 -11.87 14.00 54.16
C MET A 1 -10.64 14.14 53.26
N LYS A 2 -9.63 14.94 53.61
CA LYS A 2 -8.42 15.18 52.80
C LYS A 2 -7.59 13.90 52.53
N ILE A 3 -7.39 13.02 53.52
CA ILE A 3 -6.62 11.75 53.35
C ILE A 3 -7.27 10.80 52.38
N ARG A 4 -8.61 10.69 52.37
CA ARG A 4 -9.34 9.84 51.42
C ARG A 4 -9.23 10.33 49.96
N ILE A 5 -9.17 11.64 49.78
CA ILE A 5 -9.00 12.25 48.44
C ILE A 5 -7.57 12.01 47.93
N ILE A 6 -6.56 12.12 48.83
CA ILE A 6 -5.16 11.83 48.48
C ILE A 6 -4.99 10.36 48.11
N PHE A 7 -5.61 9.43 48.84
CA PHE A 7 -5.57 8.00 48.55
C PHE A 7 -6.23 7.67 47.20
N LEU A 8 -7.37 8.29 46.87
CA LEU A 8 -8.03 8.16 45.59
C LEU A 8 -7.18 8.71 44.44
N LEU A 9 -6.50 9.82 44.61
CA LEU A 9 -5.60 10.38 43.60
C LEU A 9 -4.36 9.47 43.34
N ILE A 10 -3.80 8.88 44.42
CA ILE A 10 -2.70 7.94 44.29
C ILE A 10 -3.15 6.66 43.60
N CYS A 11 -4.32 6.11 43.91
CA CYS A 11 -4.89 4.94 43.19
C CYS A 11 -5.15 5.24 41.74
N CYS A 12 -5.66 6.41 41.35
CA CYS A 12 -5.82 6.81 39.95
C CYS A 12 -4.49 6.93 39.20
N GLN A 13 -3.41 7.34 39.86
CA GLN A 13 -2.08 7.38 39.25
C GLN A 13 -1.50 5.97 39.01
N ILE A 14 -1.73 5.02 39.91
CA ILE A 14 -1.26 3.65 39.81
C ILE A 14 -1.98 2.88 38.68
N ILE A 15 -3.26 3.17 38.46
CA ILE A 15 -4.06 2.55 37.36
C ILE A 15 -3.58 3.02 35.97
N ASN A 16 -2.97 4.19 35.87
CA ASN A 16 -2.42 4.71 34.60
C ASN A 16 -1.00 4.20 34.26
N LEU A 17 -0.41 3.33 35.09
CA LEU A 17 0.88 2.70 34.84
C LEU A 17 0.78 1.37 34.04
N THR A 18 -0.36 1.08 33.41
CA THR A 18 -0.36 0.08 32.34
C THR A 18 0.53 0.63 31.24
N HIS A 19 1.70 0.03 31.10
CA HIS A 19 2.59 0.30 29.99
C HIS A 19 1.81 0.06 28.69
N LEU A 20 1.38 1.14 28.04
CA LEU A 20 0.99 1.11 26.65
C LEU A 20 2.25 0.71 25.85
N LYS A 21 2.44 -0.58 25.66
CA LYS A 21 3.39 -1.05 24.65
C LYS A 21 2.78 -0.72 23.31
N ALA A 22 3.31 0.29 22.67
CA ALA A 22 3.13 0.47 21.24
C ALA A 22 4.12 -0.49 20.58
N ASP A 23 3.62 -1.37 19.74
CA ASP A 23 4.49 -2.19 18.90
C ASP A 23 5.11 -1.27 17.86
N GLU A 24 6.44 -1.21 17.84
CA GLU A 24 7.19 -0.34 16.96
C GLU A 24 7.59 -1.09 15.69
N GLY A 25 7.66 -0.39 14.59
CA GLY A 25 8.22 -0.86 13.34
C GLY A 25 7.32 -0.66 12.13
N MET A 26 7.98 -0.64 10.98
CA MET A 26 7.32 -0.71 9.68
C MET A 26 7.51 -2.14 9.17
N TRP A 27 6.47 -2.96 9.32
CA TRP A 27 6.52 -4.37 8.97
C TRP A 27 6.49 -4.55 7.46
N VAL A 28 7.38 -5.41 6.94
CA VAL A 28 7.39 -5.77 5.53
C VAL A 28 6.31 -6.83 5.29
N PRO A 29 5.26 -6.54 4.51
CA PRO A 29 4.12 -7.44 4.34
C PRO A 29 4.52 -8.84 3.83
N LEU A 30 5.58 -8.92 3.01
CA LEU A 30 6.13 -10.18 2.49
C LEU A 30 6.56 -11.15 3.61
N PHE A 31 7.04 -10.63 4.74
CA PHE A 31 7.55 -11.43 5.87
C PHE A 31 6.59 -11.47 7.05
N LEU A 32 5.36 -11.00 6.88
CA LEU A 32 4.37 -10.90 7.96
C LEU A 32 4.11 -12.24 8.64
N LYS A 33 4.09 -13.33 7.87
CA LYS A 33 3.88 -14.69 8.35
C LYS A 33 4.98 -15.16 9.30
N GLU A 34 6.23 -14.89 8.95
CA GLU A 34 7.41 -15.34 9.68
C GLU A 34 7.70 -14.49 10.91
N ILE A 35 7.46 -13.19 10.81
CA ILE A 35 7.91 -12.22 11.82
C ILE A 35 6.79 -11.87 12.80
N ASN A 36 5.58 -11.59 12.33
CA ASN A 36 4.55 -10.92 13.12
C ASN A 36 3.27 -11.71 13.34
N GLU A 37 2.96 -12.73 12.54
CA GLU A 37 1.65 -13.38 12.57
C GLU A 37 1.27 -13.90 13.96
N ASN A 38 2.21 -14.50 14.69
CA ASN A 38 1.96 -15.04 16.03
C ASN A 38 1.60 -13.95 17.05
N GLU A 39 2.30 -12.82 16.99
CA GLU A 39 2.04 -11.66 17.86
C GLU A 39 0.69 -11.02 17.52
N MET A 40 0.41 -10.80 16.26
CA MET A 40 -0.87 -10.27 15.77
C MET A 40 -2.05 -11.17 16.19
N LYS A 41 -1.88 -12.51 16.13
CA LYS A 41 -2.88 -13.47 16.61
C LYS A 41 -3.07 -13.39 18.13
N ALA A 42 -1.98 -13.22 18.88
CA ALA A 42 -2.05 -13.02 20.34
C ALA A 42 -2.80 -11.72 20.71
N MET A 43 -2.71 -10.70 19.89
CA MET A 43 -3.48 -9.43 20.01
C MET A 43 -4.92 -9.55 19.51
N GLY A 44 -5.33 -10.68 18.95
CA GLY A 44 -6.71 -10.95 18.54
C GLY A 44 -6.95 -10.98 17.03
N MET A 45 -5.92 -10.95 16.19
CA MET A 45 -6.08 -11.15 14.74
C MET A 45 -6.69 -12.53 14.46
N ARG A 46 -7.74 -12.56 13.63
CA ARG A 46 -8.49 -13.79 13.28
C ARG A 46 -8.24 -14.26 11.85
N ILE A 47 -7.69 -13.42 11.00
CA ILE A 47 -7.27 -13.76 9.64
C ILE A 47 -5.82 -14.22 9.64
N SER A 48 -5.35 -14.85 8.57
CA SER A 48 -3.94 -15.21 8.42
C SER A 48 -3.10 -14.09 7.80
N ALA A 49 -1.80 -14.19 7.95
CA ALA A 49 -0.88 -13.29 7.23
C ALA A 49 -1.04 -13.41 5.70
N GLU A 50 -1.36 -14.61 5.19
CA GLU A 50 -1.63 -14.83 3.75
C GLU A 50 -2.92 -14.16 3.28
N ASP A 51 -3.94 -14.02 4.14
CA ASP A 51 -5.16 -13.27 3.82
C ASP A 51 -4.87 -11.77 3.69
N ILE A 52 -3.88 -11.25 4.42
CA ILE A 52 -3.45 -9.85 4.36
C ILE A 52 -2.57 -9.65 3.12
N PHE A 53 -1.55 -10.47 2.97
CA PHE A 53 -0.58 -10.36 1.88
C PHE A 53 -0.16 -11.74 1.38
N SER A 54 -0.46 -12.03 0.12
CA SER A 54 0.02 -13.19 -0.60
C SER A 54 0.60 -12.75 -1.96
N LEU A 55 1.76 -13.28 -2.34
CA LEU A 55 2.43 -12.89 -3.59
C LEU A 55 1.54 -13.14 -4.81
N ASN A 56 0.99 -14.35 -4.93
CA ASN A 56 0.32 -14.82 -6.14
C ASN A 56 -1.05 -15.44 -5.86
N LYS A 57 -1.63 -15.20 -4.69
CA LYS A 57 -2.99 -15.60 -4.33
C LYS A 57 -3.80 -14.36 -3.99
N ALA A 58 -5.11 -14.46 -4.12
CA ALA A 58 -6.02 -13.39 -3.68
C ALA A 58 -5.83 -13.10 -2.18
N SER A 59 -5.67 -11.83 -1.86
CA SER A 59 -5.47 -11.32 -0.50
C SER A 59 -5.89 -9.85 -0.39
N MET A 60 -5.88 -9.27 0.79
CA MET A 60 -6.22 -7.86 0.98
C MET A 60 -5.34 -6.91 0.16
N LYS A 61 -4.10 -7.32 -0.19
CA LYS A 61 -3.21 -6.53 -1.06
C LYS A 61 -3.85 -6.16 -2.41
N ASP A 62 -4.75 -7.01 -2.93
CA ASP A 62 -5.35 -6.81 -4.24
C ASP A 62 -6.36 -5.65 -4.26
N GLY A 63 -6.82 -5.24 -3.09
CA GLY A 63 -7.61 -4.02 -2.91
C GLY A 63 -6.77 -2.75 -2.87
N VAL A 64 -5.45 -2.85 -2.70
CA VAL A 64 -4.54 -1.70 -2.63
C VAL A 64 -3.95 -1.43 -3.99
N VAL A 65 -4.07 -0.18 -4.46
CA VAL A 65 -3.67 0.22 -5.81
C VAL A 65 -2.68 1.39 -5.80
N LEU A 66 -1.81 1.45 -6.80
CA LEU A 66 -1.03 2.65 -7.09
C LEU A 66 -1.92 3.61 -7.88
N PHE A 67 -2.28 4.72 -7.27
CA PHE A 67 -3.20 5.71 -7.81
C PHE A 67 -2.44 6.92 -8.39
N GLY A 68 -2.77 7.28 -9.63
CA GLY A 68 -2.20 8.45 -10.31
C GLY A 68 -0.69 8.43 -10.45
N GLY A 69 -0.04 7.25 -10.32
CA GLY A 69 1.40 7.08 -10.46
C GLY A 69 2.25 7.48 -9.25
N GLY A 70 1.65 7.89 -8.13
CA GLY A 70 2.41 8.32 -6.95
C GLY A 70 1.68 8.22 -5.61
N CYS A 71 0.40 7.93 -5.62
CA CYS A 71 -0.42 7.77 -4.43
C CYS A 71 -0.88 6.32 -4.24
N THR A 72 -1.40 6.03 -3.06
CA THR A 72 -2.09 4.79 -2.75
C THR A 72 -3.60 5.04 -2.73
N GLY A 73 -4.37 4.09 -3.24
CA GLY A 73 -5.82 4.04 -3.08
C GLY A 73 -6.25 2.64 -2.67
N GLU A 74 -7.43 2.53 -2.08
CA GLU A 74 -8.04 1.27 -1.65
C GLU A 74 -9.39 1.06 -2.34
N ILE A 75 -9.53 -0.04 -3.08
CA ILE A 75 -10.80 -0.44 -3.68
C ILE A 75 -11.66 -1.09 -2.60
N VAL A 76 -12.80 -0.48 -2.30
CA VAL A 76 -13.69 -0.87 -1.18
C VAL A 76 -15.04 -1.40 -1.63
N SER A 77 -15.28 -1.51 -2.94
CA SER A 77 -16.51 -2.11 -3.47
C SER A 77 -16.25 -2.93 -4.74
N ASN A 78 -17.19 -3.81 -5.05
CA ASN A 78 -17.18 -4.58 -6.30
C ASN A 78 -17.53 -3.76 -7.56
N GLN A 79 -17.90 -2.49 -7.37
CA GLN A 79 -18.17 -1.55 -8.47
C GLN A 79 -17.00 -0.57 -8.68
N GLY A 80 -15.86 -0.79 -7.97
CA GLY A 80 -14.67 0.03 -8.14
C GLY A 80 -14.66 1.32 -7.31
N LEU A 81 -15.53 1.46 -6.27
CA LEU A 81 -15.40 2.59 -5.35
C LEU A 81 -14.03 2.51 -4.68
N MET A 82 -13.28 3.59 -4.80
CA MET A 82 -11.92 3.70 -4.30
C MET A 82 -11.82 4.84 -3.28
N LEU A 83 -11.12 4.59 -2.19
CA LEU A 83 -10.72 5.61 -1.22
C LEU A 83 -9.27 6.00 -1.45
N THR A 84 -8.96 7.26 -1.21
CA THR A 84 -7.58 7.78 -1.25
C THR A 84 -7.48 9.06 -0.43
N ASN A 85 -6.28 9.60 -0.29
CA ASN A 85 -6.07 10.87 0.39
C ASN A 85 -6.53 12.06 -0.46
N HIS A 86 -7.06 13.11 0.17
CA HIS A 86 -7.50 14.33 -0.51
C HIS A 86 -6.42 14.93 -1.41
N HIS A 87 -5.17 15.01 -0.93
CA HIS A 87 -4.07 15.58 -1.72
C HIS A 87 -3.76 14.80 -3.00
N CYS A 88 -4.08 13.51 -3.06
CA CYS A 88 -3.92 12.68 -4.25
C CYS A 88 -4.94 13.02 -5.34
N GLY A 89 -6.14 13.42 -4.96
CA GLY A 89 -7.20 13.87 -5.85
C GLY A 89 -7.23 15.37 -6.10
N TYR A 90 -6.46 16.15 -5.36
CA TYR A 90 -6.55 17.62 -5.35
C TYR A 90 -6.55 18.25 -6.73
N GLY A 91 -5.59 17.90 -7.59
CA GLY A 91 -5.48 18.46 -8.94
C GLY A 91 -6.69 18.13 -9.83
N LYS A 92 -7.30 16.96 -9.64
CA LYS A 92 -8.52 16.58 -10.38
C LYS A 92 -9.75 17.33 -9.84
N ILE A 93 -9.91 17.44 -8.52
CA ILE A 93 -10.96 18.25 -7.91
C ILE A 93 -10.84 19.70 -8.38
N GLN A 94 -9.62 20.27 -8.39
CA GLN A 94 -9.36 21.61 -8.87
C GLN A 94 -9.74 21.77 -10.34
N SER A 95 -9.46 20.82 -11.20
CA SER A 95 -9.79 20.90 -12.63
C SER A 95 -11.30 20.92 -12.92
N HIS A 96 -12.10 20.43 -11.99
CA HIS A 96 -13.58 20.49 -12.05
C HIS A 96 -14.18 21.68 -11.30
N SER A 97 -13.36 22.40 -10.51
CA SER A 97 -13.83 23.57 -9.75
C SER A 97 -13.84 24.82 -10.61
N THR A 98 -14.82 25.67 -10.40
CA THR A 98 -14.94 27.01 -10.98
C THR A 98 -15.16 28.04 -9.88
N VAL A 99 -15.10 29.34 -10.20
CA VAL A 99 -15.37 30.41 -9.26
C VAL A 99 -16.81 30.30 -8.72
N ASP A 100 -17.75 29.92 -9.59
CA ASP A 100 -19.17 29.82 -9.23
C ASP A 100 -19.53 28.46 -8.61
N ASN A 101 -18.71 27.43 -8.82
CA ASN A 101 -18.90 26.09 -8.27
C ASN A 101 -17.57 25.55 -7.74
N ASP A 102 -17.19 26.00 -6.55
CA ASP A 102 -15.92 25.66 -5.90
C ASP A 102 -16.03 24.31 -5.19
N LEU A 103 -15.66 23.25 -5.91
CA LEU A 103 -15.66 21.87 -5.39
C LEU A 103 -14.58 21.63 -4.34
N LEU A 104 -13.46 22.38 -4.37
CA LEU A 104 -12.43 22.29 -3.35
C LEU A 104 -12.94 22.76 -1.98
N LYS A 105 -13.75 23.83 -1.98
CA LYS A 105 -14.34 24.40 -0.76
C LYS A 105 -15.58 23.68 -0.31
N ASN A 106 -16.48 23.38 -1.25
CA ASN A 106 -17.83 22.89 -0.94
C ASN A 106 -17.91 21.35 -0.93
N GLY A 107 -16.91 20.67 -1.47
CA GLY A 107 -16.96 19.25 -1.72
C GLY A 107 -17.83 18.90 -2.93
N PHE A 108 -17.82 17.61 -3.27
CA PHE A 108 -18.67 17.04 -4.32
C PHE A 108 -19.11 15.64 -3.86
N TRP A 109 -20.36 15.32 -4.09
CA TRP A 109 -20.92 14.01 -3.80
C TRP A 109 -21.78 13.56 -4.96
N ALA A 110 -21.35 12.50 -5.67
CA ALA A 110 -22.18 11.82 -6.67
C ALA A 110 -23.13 10.84 -5.98
N ASN A 111 -24.43 10.95 -6.20
CA ASN A 111 -25.44 10.04 -5.62
C ASN A 111 -25.53 8.71 -6.38
N ASN A 112 -25.02 8.68 -7.60
CA ASN A 112 -24.94 7.50 -8.45
C ASN A 112 -23.80 7.65 -9.46
N ILE A 113 -23.42 6.56 -10.11
CA ILE A 113 -22.27 6.49 -11.03
C ILE A 113 -22.38 7.45 -12.24
N ASN A 114 -23.59 7.83 -12.65
CA ASN A 114 -23.78 8.75 -13.78
C ASN A 114 -23.49 10.21 -13.42
N GLU A 115 -23.44 10.51 -12.14
CA GLU A 115 -23.11 11.85 -11.63
C GLU A 115 -21.60 12.00 -11.38
N GLU A 116 -20.84 10.90 -11.43
CA GLU A 116 -19.40 10.96 -11.24
C GLU A 116 -18.70 11.77 -12.36
N LEU A 117 -17.74 12.60 -11.96
CA LEU A 117 -17.01 13.45 -12.89
C LEU A 117 -15.86 12.68 -13.53
N SER A 118 -15.83 12.60 -14.84
CA SER A 118 -14.80 11.89 -15.59
C SER A 118 -13.42 12.52 -15.42
N ASN A 119 -12.40 11.68 -15.20
CA ASN A 119 -11.01 12.10 -15.05
C ASN A 119 -10.10 11.40 -16.08
N PRO A 120 -10.10 11.81 -17.36
CA PRO A 120 -9.30 11.19 -18.39
C PRO A 120 -7.81 11.15 -18.03
N GLY A 121 -7.16 10.01 -18.28
CA GLY A 121 -5.74 9.80 -18.00
C GLY A 121 -5.40 9.56 -16.52
N LEU A 122 -6.37 9.55 -15.62
CA LEU A 122 -6.17 9.08 -14.24
C LEU A 122 -6.24 7.55 -14.22
N THR A 123 -5.23 6.94 -13.62
CA THR A 123 -5.09 5.46 -13.61
C THR A 123 -4.98 4.92 -12.18
N ALA A 124 -5.42 3.70 -12.00
CA ALA A 124 -5.16 2.89 -10.82
C ALA A 124 -4.49 1.60 -11.26
N SER A 125 -3.27 1.34 -10.79
CA SER A 125 -2.51 0.14 -11.12
C SER A 125 -2.61 -0.87 -9.99
N ILE A 126 -2.95 -2.11 -10.32
CA ILE A 126 -3.13 -3.23 -9.40
C ILE A 126 -1.92 -4.16 -9.53
N LEU A 127 -1.37 -4.62 -8.40
CA LEU A 127 -0.31 -5.63 -8.40
C LEU A 127 -0.91 -6.99 -8.75
N VAL A 128 -0.60 -7.50 -9.94
CA VAL A 128 -1.12 -8.78 -10.45
C VAL A 128 -0.25 -9.95 -10.01
N SER A 129 1.07 -9.82 -10.13
CA SER A 129 2.02 -10.86 -9.73
C SER A 129 3.38 -10.27 -9.37
N MET A 130 4.16 -11.04 -8.64
CA MET A 130 5.55 -10.72 -8.29
C MET A 130 6.40 -11.98 -8.42
N GLU A 131 7.56 -11.86 -9.05
CA GLU A 131 8.52 -12.95 -9.26
C GLU A 131 9.92 -12.53 -8.88
N ASP A 132 10.66 -13.40 -8.19
CA ASP A 132 12.09 -13.21 -7.97
C ASP A 132 12.85 -13.55 -9.27
N VAL A 133 13.47 -12.55 -9.86
CA VAL A 133 14.24 -12.64 -11.11
C VAL A 133 15.76 -12.60 -10.89
N THR A 134 16.22 -12.70 -9.65
CA THR A 134 17.64 -12.59 -9.27
C THR A 134 18.53 -13.47 -10.15
N ASN A 135 18.21 -14.74 -10.30
CA ASN A 135 19.00 -15.67 -11.12
C ASN A 135 19.00 -15.30 -12.60
N LYS A 136 17.89 -14.76 -13.12
CA LYS A 136 17.81 -14.30 -14.52
C LYS A 136 18.62 -13.04 -14.75
N VAL A 137 18.69 -12.14 -13.77
CA VAL A 137 19.47 -10.89 -13.84
C VAL A 137 20.95 -11.18 -13.87
N PHE A 138 21.42 -12.14 -13.08
CA PHE A 138 22.84 -12.49 -12.98
C PHE A 138 23.28 -13.60 -13.95
N GLU A 139 22.43 -14.06 -14.84
CA GLU A 139 22.75 -15.10 -15.81
C GLU A 139 23.93 -14.67 -16.72
N GLY A 140 24.95 -15.53 -16.85
CA GLY A 140 26.13 -15.31 -17.70
C GLY A 140 27.21 -14.42 -17.08
N ILE A 141 27.11 -14.07 -15.81
CA ILE A 141 28.18 -13.42 -15.06
C ILE A 141 29.13 -14.51 -14.52
N ASP A 142 30.42 -14.34 -14.77
CA ASP A 142 31.44 -15.20 -14.20
C ASP A 142 32.34 -14.41 -13.21
N ASP A 143 33.06 -15.13 -12.35
CA ASP A 143 33.91 -14.54 -11.30
C ASP A 143 35.08 -13.68 -11.85
N ASN A 144 35.48 -13.89 -13.11
CA ASN A 144 36.51 -13.13 -13.79
C ASN A 144 35.99 -11.91 -14.55
N SER A 145 34.68 -11.69 -14.55
CA SER A 145 34.10 -10.53 -15.22
C SER A 145 34.53 -9.23 -14.54
N THR A 146 34.99 -8.27 -15.34
CA THR A 146 35.23 -6.91 -14.84
C THR A 146 33.89 -6.26 -14.43
N GLU A 147 33.97 -5.25 -13.58
CA GLU A 147 32.76 -4.51 -13.13
C GLU A 147 31.92 -3.99 -14.32
N GLN A 148 32.59 -3.42 -15.32
CA GLN A 148 31.90 -2.93 -16.52
C GLN A 148 31.23 -4.05 -17.32
N GLN A 149 31.85 -5.23 -17.40
CA GLN A 149 31.27 -6.39 -18.07
C GLN A 149 30.03 -6.89 -17.29
N ARG A 150 30.14 -6.97 -15.95
CA ARG A 150 29.01 -7.33 -15.07
C ARG A 150 27.82 -6.41 -15.30
N LEU A 151 28.01 -5.10 -15.22
CA LEU A 151 26.95 -4.11 -15.43
C LEU A 151 26.30 -4.26 -16.80
N ASN A 152 27.09 -4.42 -17.87
CA ASN A 152 26.55 -4.60 -19.22
C ASN A 152 25.70 -5.89 -19.37
N ILE A 153 26.08 -6.97 -18.68
CA ILE A 153 25.32 -8.23 -18.69
C ILE A 153 24.00 -8.02 -17.91
N ILE A 154 24.07 -7.42 -16.72
CA ILE A 154 22.90 -7.11 -15.89
C ILE A 154 21.89 -6.26 -16.68
N ASP A 155 22.32 -5.16 -17.28
CA ASP A 155 21.45 -4.26 -18.04
C ASP A 155 20.74 -5.00 -19.18
N LYS A 156 21.49 -5.79 -19.97
CA LYS A 156 20.91 -6.62 -21.05
C LYS A 156 19.89 -7.64 -20.54
N ASN A 157 20.20 -8.29 -19.42
CA ASN A 157 19.30 -9.27 -18.84
C ASN A 157 18.00 -8.60 -18.31
N ILE A 158 18.12 -7.43 -17.67
CA ILE A 158 16.98 -6.64 -17.23
C ILE A 158 16.10 -6.23 -18.41
N GLU A 159 16.71 -5.68 -19.49
CA GLU A 159 15.96 -5.31 -20.71
C GLU A 159 15.21 -6.50 -21.30
N LYS A 160 15.85 -7.68 -21.37
CA LYS A 160 15.22 -8.92 -21.85
C LYS A 160 14.06 -9.36 -20.97
N ILE A 161 14.21 -9.28 -19.63
CA ILE A 161 13.16 -9.64 -18.69
C ILE A 161 11.95 -8.72 -18.84
N ILE A 162 12.18 -7.40 -18.87
CA ILE A 162 11.12 -6.39 -19.04
C ILE A 162 10.40 -6.60 -20.37
N LYS A 163 11.14 -6.79 -21.46
CA LYS A 163 10.57 -7.03 -22.78
C LYS A 163 9.67 -8.26 -22.77
N ASN A 164 10.15 -9.38 -22.24
CA ASN A 164 9.36 -10.63 -22.19
C ASN A 164 8.10 -10.49 -21.31
N ALA A 165 8.18 -9.70 -20.23
CA ALA A 165 7.04 -9.47 -19.37
C ALA A 165 5.97 -8.58 -20.02
N SER A 166 6.37 -7.62 -20.87
CA SER A 166 5.47 -6.66 -21.50
C SER A 166 4.90 -7.12 -22.85
N GLU A 167 5.59 -8.00 -23.59
CA GLU A 167 5.16 -8.40 -24.96
C GLU A 167 3.87 -9.23 -25.01
N ASN A 168 3.50 -9.91 -23.93
CA ASN A 168 2.32 -10.79 -23.90
C ASN A 168 1.17 -10.28 -23.01
N ASN A 169 1.30 -9.12 -22.40
CA ASN A 169 0.37 -8.66 -21.40
C ASN A 169 0.15 -7.15 -21.52
N HIS A 170 -1.06 -6.69 -21.20
CA HIS A 170 -1.38 -5.27 -21.01
C HIS A 170 -0.80 -4.69 -19.68
N TYR A 171 0.24 -5.33 -19.16
CA TYR A 171 0.92 -4.92 -17.92
C TYR A 171 2.06 -3.94 -18.23
N GLN A 172 2.21 -2.94 -17.37
CA GLN A 172 3.31 -1.97 -17.39
C GLN A 172 4.35 -2.33 -16.34
#